data_ca0b1d91b6448f2a5f3b35bb53ca319b
#
_entry.id   ca0b1d91b6448f2a5f3b35bb53ca319b
#
_cell.length_a   1.000
_cell.length_b   1.000
_cell.length_c   1.000
_cell.angle_alpha   90.00
_cell.angle_beta   90.00
_cell.angle_gamma   90.00
#
_symmetry.space_group_name_H-M   'P 1'
#
loop_
_entity.id
_entity.type
_entity.pdbx_description
1 polymer ?
#
loop_
_entity_poly.entity_id
_entity_poly.type
_entity_poly.pdbx_seq_one_letter_code
_entity_poly.pdbx_strand_id
1 'polypeptide(L)'
;MSKYPLSNVHPEAQIGNNVVIEPFATVQKNTIIGDGTWIGPNVTIMEGARIGKNSKIYPGAVVSGEPQDLKFKGEITTTEIGDNTTKRECVTINRGTVDKFKTVIGSNCLIMAYAHIGHDCIIGNYCILGNTVQLAGHVIIDDYAIFGGACAVQQFSKIGAHAYIGGGSLVRKDVPPYTKAAREPLSYAGVNTVGLKRRGFSAEKINDIQEAYRIIFLRGLNSTRALDQVEKELAPSPERD
;
A
#
# COMPACT_ATOMS: atom_id res chain seq x y z
N MET A 1 6.96 38.29 1.71
CA MET A 1 6.51 37.44 0.59
C MET A 1 6.21 36.06 1.13
N SER A 2 5.15 35.40 0.67
CA SER A 2 4.86 34.02 1.09
C SER A 2 6.06 33.11 0.75
N LYS A 3 6.41 32.19 1.63
CA LYS A 3 7.46 31.17 1.37
C LYS A 3 7.12 30.30 0.16
N TYR A 4 5.83 30.17 -0.15
CA TYR A 4 5.30 29.35 -1.25
C TYR A 4 4.41 30.23 -2.15
N PRO A 5 4.99 30.96 -3.09
CA PRO A 5 4.23 31.84 -3.99
C PRO A 5 3.31 30.99 -4.89
N LEU A 6 2.11 31.49 -5.14
CA LEU A 6 1.05 30.85 -5.92
C LEU A 6 0.48 29.52 -5.35
N SER A 7 0.84 29.15 -4.14
CA SER A 7 0.27 28.00 -3.43
C SER A 7 -0.60 28.46 -2.27
N ASN A 8 -1.64 27.69 -1.95
CA ASN A 8 -2.51 27.94 -0.80
C ASN A 8 -2.09 27.03 0.37
N VAL A 9 -1.26 27.54 1.26
CA VAL A 9 -0.80 26.79 2.45
C VAL A 9 -1.42 27.40 3.70
N HIS A 10 -2.21 26.61 4.43
CA HIS A 10 -2.87 27.07 5.66
C HIS A 10 -1.82 27.40 6.72
N PRO A 11 -1.96 28.49 7.47
CA PRO A 11 -0.99 28.91 8.50
C PRO A 11 -0.73 27.88 9.60
N GLU A 12 -1.70 27.05 9.92
CA GLU A 12 -1.59 25.97 10.92
C GLU A 12 -0.95 24.68 10.38
N ALA A 13 -0.63 24.61 9.08
CA ALA A 13 0.07 23.46 8.51
C ALA A 13 1.53 23.44 9.03
N GLN A 14 1.94 22.29 9.54
CA GLN A 14 3.31 22.10 10.03
C GLN A 14 4.19 21.59 8.88
N ILE A 15 5.05 22.47 8.39
CA ILE A 15 5.91 22.21 7.24
C ILE A 15 7.36 22.09 7.70
N GLY A 16 7.97 20.93 7.43
CA GLY A 16 9.36 20.66 7.78
C GLY A 16 10.39 21.50 7.00
N ASN A 17 11.66 21.20 7.25
CA ASN A 17 12.77 21.86 6.58
C ASN A 17 12.92 21.38 5.13
N ASN A 18 13.38 22.26 4.25
CA ASN A 18 13.67 21.96 2.84
C ASN A 18 12.47 21.33 2.07
N VAL A 19 11.24 21.57 2.55
CA VAL A 19 10.04 21.17 1.83
C VAL A 19 9.84 22.13 0.66
N VAL A 20 9.61 21.57 -0.52
CA VAL A 20 9.25 22.30 -1.74
C VAL A 20 7.75 22.12 -1.99
N ILE A 21 7.04 23.22 -2.19
CA ILE A 21 5.63 23.24 -2.56
C ILE A 21 5.50 24.05 -3.84
N GLU A 22 5.15 23.36 -4.92
CA GLU A 22 5.04 23.93 -6.26
C GLU A 22 3.74 24.74 -6.42
N PRO A 23 3.66 25.63 -7.42
CA PRO A 23 2.48 26.46 -7.66
C PRO A 23 1.17 25.70 -7.75
N PHE A 24 0.07 26.34 -7.29
CA PHE A 24 -1.30 25.81 -7.31
C PHE A 24 -1.54 24.60 -6.41
N ALA A 25 -0.56 24.21 -5.59
CA ALA A 25 -0.80 23.22 -4.54
C ALA A 25 -1.63 23.85 -3.40
N THR A 26 -2.48 23.02 -2.78
CA THR A 26 -3.29 23.39 -1.61
C THR A 26 -2.90 22.47 -0.43
N VAL A 27 -2.57 23.07 0.71
CA VAL A 27 -2.30 22.37 1.96
C VAL A 27 -3.23 22.90 3.03
N GLN A 28 -4.11 22.06 3.55
CA GLN A 28 -5.11 22.45 4.56
C GLN A 28 -4.51 22.47 5.96
N LYS A 29 -5.31 22.98 6.93
CA LYS A 29 -4.96 22.94 8.36
C LYS A 29 -4.79 21.49 8.85
N ASN A 30 -4.26 21.34 10.08
CA ASN A 30 -4.06 20.03 10.71
C ASN A 30 -3.28 19.03 9.82
N THR A 31 -2.27 19.52 9.07
CA THR A 31 -1.38 18.69 8.26
C THR A 31 0.05 18.76 8.80
N ILE A 32 0.80 17.65 8.67
CA ILE A 32 2.22 17.58 9.00
C ILE A 32 2.96 17.05 7.77
N ILE A 33 3.99 17.77 7.31
CA ILE A 33 4.81 17.41 6.17
C ILE A 33 6.27 17.35 6.59
N GLY A 34 6.89 16.18 6.49
CA GLY A 34 8.28 15.92 6.88
C GLY A 34 9.31 16.57 5.98
N ASP A 35 10.53 16.71 6.52
CA ASP A 35 11.65 17.37 5.87
C ASP A 35 11.95 16.83 4.48
N GLY A 36 12.39 17.67 3.56
CA GLY A 36 12.83 17.29 2.21
C GLY A 36 11.73 16.79 1.28
N THR A 37 10.47 16.83 1.70
CA THR A 37 9.34 16.39 0.86
C THR A 37 9.06 17.38 -0.27
N TRP A 38 8.80 16.86 -1.45
CA TRP A 38 8.40 17.62 -2.64
C TRP A 38 6.91 17.41 -2.93
N ILE A 39 6.20 18.52 -3.04
CA ILE A 39 4.77 18.59 -3.39
C ILE A 39 4.66 19.29 -4.74
N GLY A 40 4.27 18.55 -5.76
CA GLY A 40 4.12 19.02 -7.12
C GLY A 40 2.96 19.98 -7.32
N PRO A 41 2.85 20.59 -8.49
CA PRO A 41 1.79 21.53 -8.80
C PRO A 41 0.42 20.86 -8.80
N ASN A 42 -0.62 21.62 -8.44
CA ASN A 42 -2.02 21.13 -8.38
C ASN A 42 -2.23 19.92 -7.45
N VAL A 43 -1.38 19.71 -6.46
CA VAL A 43 -1.58 18.70 -5.42
C VAL A 43 -2.51 19.26 -4.35
N THR A 44 -3.40 18.42 -3.82
CA THR A 44 -4.24 18.77 -2.68
C THR A 44 -3.91 17.90 -1.47
N ILE A 45 -3.40 18.51 -0.41
CA ILE A 45 -3.20 17.86 0.89
C ILE A 45 -4.31 18.32 1.81
N MET A 46 -5.20 17.39 2.17
CA MET A 46 -6.37 17.67 3.01
C MET A 46 -6.05 17.45 4.49
N GLU A 47 -6.99 17.86 5.35
CA GLU A 47 -6.87 17.74 6.80
C GLU A 47 -6.57 16.29 7.23
N GLY A 48 -5.77 16.13 8.29
CA GLY A 48 -5.40 14.83 8.83
C GLY A 48 -4.19 14.18 8.13
N ALA A 49 -3.60 14.79 7.10
CA ALA A 49 -2.41 14.25 6.47
C ALA A 49 -1.18 14.32 7.39
N ARG A 50 -0.45 13.21 7.51
CA ARG A 50 0.82 13.05 8.21
C ARG A 50 1.81 12.42 7.24
N ILE A 51 2.62 13.23 6.60
CA ILE A 51 3.52 12.82 5.52
C ILE A 51 4.96 12.82 6.04
N GLY A 52 5.62 11.68 5.90
CA GLY A 52 7.02 11.50 6.31
C GLY A 52 8.01 12.28 5.44
N LYS A 53 9.30 12.08 5.71
CA LYS A 53 10.41 12.79 5.09
C LYS A 53 10.68 12.30 3.66
N ASN A 54 11.30 13.17 2.85
CA ASN A 54 11.80 12.86 1.50
C ASN A 54 10.75 12.21 0.58
N SER A 55 9.48 12.43 0.86
CA SER A 55 8.38 11.93 0.05
C SER A 55 8.21 12.77 -1.23
N LYS A 56 7.63 12.18 -2.27
CA LYS A 56 7.29 12.89 -3.51
C LYS A 56 5.81 12.73 -3.83
N ILE A 57 5.14 13.84 -4.12
CA ILE A 57 3.71 13.86 -4.43
C ILE A 57 3.53 14.58 -5.76
N TYR A 58 3.11 13.85 -6.76
CA TYR A 58 3.05 14.31 -8.14
C TYR A 58 1.72 15.01 -8.46
N PRO A 59 1.65 15.76 -9.57
CA PRO A 59 0.51 16.61 -9.90
C PRO A 59 -0.84 15.91 -9.86
N GLY A 60 -1.85 16.61 -9.38
CA GLY A 60 -3.23 16.14 -9.31
C GLY A 60 -3.51 15.10 -8.21
N ALA A 61 -2.52 14.70 -7.42
CA ALA A 61 -2.75 13.80 -6.31
C ALA A 61 -3.56 14.48 -5.20
N VAL A 62 -4.45 13.71 -4.56
CA VAL A 62 -5.24 14.12 -3.40
C VAL A 62 -4.90 13.22 -2.22
N VAL A 63 -4.34 13.78 -1.16
CA VAL A 63 -3.93 13.04 0.04
C VAL A 63 -4.82 13.42 1.20
N SER A 64 -5.28 12.41 1.95
CA SER A 64 -6.17 12.54 3.11
C SER A 64 -7.57 13.04 2.75
N GLY A 65 -8.07 12.64 1.57
CA GLY A 65 -9.46 12.91 1.19
C GLY A 65 -10.47 12.30 2.18
N GLU A 66 -11.65 12.84 2.22
CA GLU A 66 -12.73 12.26 3.03
C GLU A 66 -13.03 10.83 2.61
N PRO A 67 -13.32 9.91 3.57
CA PRO A 67 -13.75 8.58 3.26
C PRO A 67 -14.97 8.55 2.33
N GLN A 68 -14.92 7.69 1.31
CA GLN A 68 -16.09 7.44 0.45
C GLN A 68 -16.99 6.38 1.10
N ASP A 69 -17.35 6.61 2.35
CA ASP A 69 -18.24 5.76 3.14
C ASP A 69 -19.44 6.58 3.62
N LEU A 70 -20.65 6.12 3.32
CA LEU A 70 -21.90 6.76 3.72
C LEU A 70 -22.08 6.85 5.24
N LYS A 71 -21.33 6.09 6.02
CA LYS A 71 -21.34 6.14 7.48
C LYS A 71 -20.43 7.21 8.05
N PHE A 72 -19.52 7.77 7.26
CA PHE A 72 -18.63 8.83 7.71
C PHE A 72 -19.42 10.10 8.05
N LYS A 73 -19.19 10.65 9.25
CA LYS A 73 -19.93 11.82 9.78
C LYS A 73 -19.02 13.02 10.07
N GLY A 74 -17.82 13.06 9.47
CA GLY A 74 -16.85 14.14 9.68
C GLY A 74 -15.91 13.91 10.87
N GLU A 75 -15.68 12.68 11.25
CA GLU A 75 -14.78 12.32 12.35
C GLU A 75 -13.35 12.81 12.09
N ILE A 76 -12.65 13.17 13.17
CA ILE A 76 -11.25 13.59 13.10
C ILE A 76 -10.38 12.34 12.95
N THR A 77 -9.93 12.09 11.75
CA THR A 77 -9.14 10.92 11.37
C THR A 77 -7.93 11.32 10.53
N THR A 78 -7.00 10.42 10.32
CA THR A 78 -5.71 10.72 9.65
C THR A 78 -5.41 9.83 8.46
N THR A 79 -4.47 10.31 7.64
CA THR A 79 -3.69 9.53 6.69
C THR A 79 -2.22 9.65 7.08
N GLU A 80 -1.59 8.54 7.45
CA GLU A 80 -0.19 8.49 7.85
C GLU A 80 0.66 7.85 6.75
N ILE A 81 1.66 8.55 6.26
CA ILE A 81 2.54 8.09 5.17
C ILE A 81 3.98 8.15 5.64
N GLY A 82 4.69 7.03 5.53
CA GLY A 82 6.10 6.91 5.90
C GLY A 82 7.04 7.66 4.97
N ASP A 83 8.32 7.58 5.29
CA ASP A 83 9.39 8.27 4.59
C ASP A 83 9.66 7.71 3.18
N ASN A 84 10.26 8.52 2.31
CA ASN A 84 10.72 8.13 0.97
C ASN A 84 9.61 7.53 0.07
N THR A 85 8.34 7.76 0.38
CA THR A 85 7.21 7.19 -0.38
C THR A 85 6.78 8.13 -1.49
N THR A 86 6.71 7.61 -2.72
CA THR A 86 6.33 8.34 -3.93
C THR A 86 4.87 8.08 -4.29
N LYS A 87 4.09 9.15 -4.45
CA LYS A 87 2.71 9.15 -4.97
C LYS A 87 2.73 9.84 -6.32
N ARG A 88 2.43 9.08 -7.38
CA ARG A 88 2.42 9.56 -8.76
C ARG A 88 1.15 10.35 -9.06
N GLU A 89 1.01 10.74 -10.32
CA GLU A 89 -0.03 11.65 -10.79
C GLU A 89 -1.42 11.13 -10.47
N CYS A 90 -2.30 12.02 -10.01
CA CYS A 90 -3.72 11.74 -9.75
C CYS A 90 -3.97 10.57 -8.78
N VAL A 91 -3.03 10.22 -7.92
CA VAL A 91 -3.26 9.27 -6.83
C VAL A 91 -4.24 9.87 -5.83
N THR A 92 -5.20 9.07 -5.36
CA THR A 92 -6.13 9.48 -4.31
C THR A 92 -6.01 8.58 -3.09
N ILE A 93 -5.97 9.18 -1.89
CA ILE A 93 -5.85 8.47 -0.62
C ILE A 93 -6.88 9.05 0.33
N ASN A 94 -7.79 8.20 0.82
CA ASN A 94 -8.76 8.61 1.83
C ASN A 94 -8.17 8.44 3.23
N ARG A 95 -8.56 9.34 4.16
CA ARG A 95 -8.27 9.18 5.59
C ARG A 95 -9.13 8.07 6.21
N GLY A 96 -8.84 7.69 7.44
CA GLY A 96 -9.58 6.64 8.13
C GLY A 96 -11.02 7.02 8.51
N THR A 97 -11.79 6.03 8.96
CA THR A 97 -13.10 6.19 9.60
C THR A 97 -12.99 5.95 11.11
N VAL A 98 -14.10 5.88 11.82
CA VAL A 98 -14.15 5.52 13.26
C VAL A 98 -13.60 4.12 13.57
N ASP A 99 -13.46 3.26 12.57
CA ASP A 99 -13.00 1.87 12.78
C ASP A 99 -11.51 1.85 13.19
N LYS A 100 -10.63 2.45 12.39
CA LYS A 100 -9.19 2.51 12.67
C LYS A 100 -8.65 3.91 12.91
N PHE A 101 -9.48 4.93 12.75
CA PHE A 101 -9.12 6.36 12.85
C PHE A 101 -8.01 6.80 11.89
N LYS A 102 -7.47 5.90 11.09
CA LYS A 102 -6.38 6.22 10.16
C LYS A 102 -6.28 5.26 8.98
N THR A 103 -5.78 5.78 7.88
CA THR A 103 -5.20 5.03 6.75
C THR A 103 -3.69 5.12 6.84
N VAL A 104 -2.97 4.02 6.69
CA VAL A 104 -1.51 3.96 6.87
C VAL A 104 -0.84 3.46 5.60
N ILE A 105 0.22 4.13 5.18
CA ILE A 105 1.12 3.71 4.11
C ILE A 105 2.56 3.76 4.65
N GLY A 106 3.26 2.66 4.55
CA GLY A 106 4.65 2.55 5.01
C GLY A 106 5.64 3.39 4.22
N SER A 107 6.91 3.19 4.54
CA SER A 107 8.04 3.88 3.92
C SER A 107 8.51 3.18 2.64
N ASN A 108 9.21 3.92 1.78
CA ASN A 108 9.84 3.42 0.55
C ASN A 108 8.84 2.79 -0.44
N CYS A 109 7.58 3.21 -0.41
CA CYS A 109 6.55 2.73 -1.31
C CYS A 109 6.50 3.53 -2.62
N LEU A 110 6.03 2.89 -3.69
CA LEU A 110 5.72 3.52 -4.96
C LEU A 110 4.24 3.31 -5.28
N ILE A 111 3.46 4.38 -5.22
CA ILE A 111 2.04 4.40 -5.60
C ILE A 111 1.97 5.06 -6.97
N MET A 112 1.71 4.26 -8.01
CA MET A 112 1.74 4.73 -9.39
C MET A 112 0.46 5.50 -9.76
N ALA A 113 0.48 6.11 -10.93
CA ALA A 113 -0.54 7.05 -11.36
C ALA A 113 -1.96 6.45 -11.35
N TYR A 114 -2.93 7.28 -10.94
CA TYR A 114 -4.36 6.96 -10.83
C TYR A 114 -4.69 5.82 -9.86
N ALA A 115 -3.77 5.38 -9.01
CA ALA A 115 -4.10 4.44 -7.95
C ALA A 115 -4.97 5.10 -6.88
N HIS A 116 -5.91 4.33 -6.31
CA HIS A 116 -6.78 4.75 -5.23
C HIS A 116 -6.53 3.88 -3.99
N ILE A 117 -6.44 4.52 -2.84
CA ILE A 117 -6.34 3.87 -1.53
C ILE A 117 -7.53 4.31 -0.69
N GLY A 118 -8.45 3.37 -0.44
CA GLY A 118 -9.65 3.58 0.39
C GLY A 118 -9.30 3.79 1.88
N HIS A 119 -10.30 4.20 2.62
CA HIS A 119 -10.20 4.46 4.06
C HIS A 119 -9.79 3.22 4.85
N ASP A 120 -9.13 3.40 5.99
CA ASP A 120 -8.73 2.34 6.93
C ASP A 120 -7.80 1.25 6.34
N CYS A 121 -7.21 1.50 5.16
CA CYS A 121 -6.19 0.63 4.60
C CYS A 121 -4.90 0.71 5.42
N ILE A 122 -4.20 -0.42 5.53
CA ILE A 122 -2.87 -0.50 6.14
C ILE A 122 -1.93 -1.12 5.11
N ILE A 123 -0.96 -0.37 4.65
CA ILE A 123 0.02 -0.77 3.64
C ILE A 123 1.40 -0.74 4.28
N GLY A 124 2.11 -1.85 4.21
CA GLY A 124 3.47 -2.00 4.72
C GLY A 124 4.52 -1.22 3.92
N ASN A 125 5.77 -1.51 4.20
CA ASN A 125 6.91 -0.85 3.57
C ASN A 125 7.28 -1.49 2.23
N TYR A 126 7.99 -0.73 1.37
CA TYR A 126 8.51 -1.21 0.09
C TYR A 126 7.45 -1.77 -0.86
N CYS A 127 6.18 -1.40 -0.67
CA CYS A 127 5.09 -1.83 -1.54
C CYS A 127 5.07 -1.05 -2.86
N ILE A 128 4.63 -1.71 -3.93
CA ILE A 128 4.43 -1.09 -5.23
C ILE A 128 2.99 -1.33 -5.68
N LEU A 129 2.24 -0.27 -5.86
CA LEU A 129 0.91 -0.31 -6.49
C LEU A 129 1.05 0.22 -7.92
N GLY A 130 0.82 -0.64 -8.90
CA GLY A 130 0.85 -0.30 -10.32
C GLY A 130 -0.20 0.75 -10.69
N ASN A 131 -0.13 1.27 -11.91
CA ASN A 131 -1.09 2.27 -12.39
C ASN A 131 -2.52 1.76 -12.26
N THR A 132 -3.42 2.64 -11.83
CA THR A 132 -4.87 2.35 -11.71
C THR A 132 -5.24 1.21 -10.77
N VAL A 133 -4.38 0.84 -9.82
CA VAL A 133 -4.74 -0.10 -8.74
C VAL A 133 -5.78 0.56 -7.84
N GLN A 134 -6.87 -0.16 -7.56
CA GLN A 134 -7.98 0.33 -6.75
C GLN A 134 -8.11 -0.53 -5.48
N LEU A 135 -7.80 0.05 -4.34
CA LEU A 135 -8.01 -0.59 -3.03
C LEU A 135 -9.30 -0.07 -2.41
N ALA A 136 -10.24 -0.96 -2.16
CA ALA A 136 -11.40 -0.63 -1.33
C ALA A 136 -10.98 -0.44 0.14
N GLY A 137 -11.89 -0.01 1.01
CA GLY A 137 -11.58 0.23 2.43
C GLY A 137 -11.10 -1.02 3.18
N HIS A 138 -10.36 -0.83 4.27
CA HIS A 138 -9.90 -1.87 5.21
C HIS A 138 -8.94 -2.93 4.63
N VAL A 139 -8.36 -2.71 3.46
CA VAL A 139 -7.38 -3.63 2.87
C VAL A 139 -6.07 -3.57 3.67
N ILE A 140 -5.50 -4.74 3.98
CA ILE A 140 -4.20 -4.87 4.63
C ILE A 140 -3.20 -5.43 3.62
N ILE A 141 -2.08 -4.77 3.44
CA ILE A 141 -0.99 -5.17 2.55
C ILE A 141 0.30 -5.19 3.35
N ASP A 142 0.92 -6.34 3.44
CA ASP A 142 2.19 -6.50 4.13
C ASP A 142 3.38 -6.03 3.26
N ASP A 143 4.55 -5.97 3.88
CA ASP A 143 5.77 -5.45 3.27
C ASP A 143 6.12 -6.11 1.94
N TYR A 144 6.70 -5.34 1.03
CA TYR A 144 7.22 -5.81 -0.26
C TYR A 144 6.17 -6.38 -1.22
N ALA A 145 4.89 -6.24 -0.97
CA ALA A 145 3.87 -6.67 -1.93
C ALA A 145 3.87 -5.77 -3.19
N ILE A 146 3.65 -6.39 -4.34
CA ILE A 146 3.64 -5.70 -5.63
C ILE A 146 2.35 -6.02 -6.39
N PHE A 147 1.70 -4.99 -6.88
CA PHE A 147 0.53 -5.09 -7.74
C PHE A 147 0.87 -4.63 -9.15
N GLY A 148 0.58 -5.45 -10.14
CA GLY A 148 0.51 -5.03 -11.53
C GLY A 148 -0.61 -4.00 -11.73
N GLY A 149 -0.57 -3.26 -12.83
CA GLY A 149 -1.58 -2.24 -13.11
C GLY A 149 -3.00 -2.79 -13.26
N ALA A 150 -3.99 -1.91 -13.06
CA ALA A 150 -5.42 -2.20 -13.22
C ALA A 150 -5.96 -3.33 -12.32
N CYS A 151 -5.38 -3.55 -11.15
CA CYS A 151 -5.95 -4.46 -10.15
C CYS A 151 -7.02 -3.76 -9.31
N ALA A 152 -8.06 -4.50 -8.90
CA ALA A 152 -9.03 -4.06 -7.92
C ALA A 152 -9.07 -5.04 -6.73
N VAL A 153 -9.04 -4.50 -5.51
CA VAL A 153 -8.98 -5.29 -4.27
C VAL A 153 -10.22 -5.06 -3.45
N GLN A 154 -10.93 -6.13 -3.14
CA GLN A 154 -12.14 -6.11 -2.35
C GLN A 154 -11.84 -5.69 -0.90
N GLN A 155 -12.80 -5.02 -0.29
CA GLN A 155 -12.78 -4.61 1.11
C GLN A 155 -12.43 -5.77 2.05
N PHE A 156 -11.64 -5.48 3.08
CA PHE A 156 -11.16 -6.42 4.11
C PHE A 156 -10.17 -7.50 3.63
N SER A 157 -9.77 -7.52 2.37
CA SER A 157 -8.77 -8.48 1.89
C SER A 157 -7.40 -8.22 2.52
N LYS A 158 -6.65 -9.32 2.75
CA LYS A 158 -5.26 -9.29 3.24
C LYS A 158 -4.31 -9.81 2.17
N ILE A 159 -3.23 -9.11 1.96
CA ILE A 159 -2.19 -9.46 0.99
C ILE A 159 -0.88 -9.64 1.73
N GLY A 160 -0.40 -10.86 1.77
CA GLY A 160 0.81 -11.20 2.53
C GLY A 160 2.09 -10.64 1.93
N ALA A 161 3.13 -10.61 2.75
CA ALA A 161 4.43 -10.05 2.40
C ALA A 161 5.03 -10.69 1.14
N HIS A 162 5.72 -9.90 0.34
CA HIS A 162 6.35 -10.35 -0.91
C HIS A 162 5.41 -10.93 -1.96
N ALA A 163 4.09 -10.85 -1.78
CA ALA A 163 3.14 -11.29 -2.80
C ALA A 163 3.23 -10.45 -4.08
N TYR A 164 2.95 -11.07 -5.21
CA TYR A 164 2.82 -10.40 -6.50
C TYR A 164 1.42 -10.65 -7.08
N ILE A 165 0.69 -9.58 -7.30
CA ILE A 165 -0.63 -9.62 -7.95
C ILE A 165 -0.47 -9.28 -9.42
N GLY A 166 -0.84 -10.20 -10.30
CA GLY A 166 -0.81 -9.98 -11.75
C GLY A 166 -1.70 -8.82 -12.19
N GLY A 167 -1.28 -8.06 -13.21
CA GLY A 167 -2.09 -6.94 -13.72
C GLY A 167 -3.48 -7.37 -14.19
N GLY A 168 -4.46 -6.48 -14.03
CA GLY A 168 -5.86 -6.73 -14.38
C GLY A 168 -6.62 -7.68 -13.46
N SER A 169 -6.04 -8.06 -12.31
CA SER A 169 -6.65 -9.03 -11.40
C SER A 169 -7.73 -8.40 -10.51
N LEU A 170 -8.82 -9.15 -10.28
CA LEU A 170 -9.85 -8.86 -9.28
C LEU A 170 -9.59 -9.69 -8.03
N VAL A 171 -9.07 -9.04 -6.97
CA VAL A 171 -8.72 -9.70 -5.72
C VAL A 171 -9.93 -9.70 -4.78
N ARG A 172 -10.56 -10.85 -4.62
CA ARG A 172 -11.77 -11.06 -3.81
C ARG A 172 -11.54 -11.94 -2.57
N LYS A 173 -10.29 -12.35 -2.34
CA LYS A 173 -9.87 -13.22 -1.23
C LYS A 173 -8.48 -12.82 -0.78
N ASP A 174 -8.10 -13.26 0.41
CA ASP A 174 -6.75 -13.10 0.91
C ASP A 174 -5.72 -13.77 -0.01
N VAL A 175 -4.55 -13.15 -0.12
CA VAL A 175 -3.42 -13.67 -0.89
C VAL A 175 -2.28 -13.98 0.07
N PRO A 176 -1.84 -15.25 0.15
CA PRO A 176 -0.77 -15.63 1.06
C PRO A 176 0.58 -14.98 0.69
N PRO A 177 1.51 -14.86 1.65
CA PRO A 177 2.83 -14.27 1.42
C PRO A 177 3.63 -15.04 0.36
N TYR A 178 4.62 -14.39 -0.23
CA TYR A 178 5.57 -14.97 -1.20
C TYR A 178 4.97 -15.48 -2.51
N THR A 179 3.66 -15.42 -2.69
CA THR A 179 2.97 -16.03 -3.85
C THR A 179 2.81 -15.06 -5.02
N LYS A 180 2.63 -15.61 -6.20
CA LYS A 180 2.00 -14.93 -7.33
C LYS A 180 0.53 -15.33 -7.38
N ALA A 181 -0.34 -14.32 -7.46
CA ALA A 181 -1.76 -14.50 -7.69
C ALA A 181 -2.13 -13.81 -9.01
N ALA A 182 -2.78 -14.51 -9.91
CA ALA A 182 -3.16 -14.02 -11.23
C ALA A 182 -4.34 -14.84 -11.80
N ARG A 183 -4.79 -14.49 -12.98
CA ARG A 183 -5.91 -15.11 -13.71
C ARG A 183 -7.28 -14.60 -13.27
N GLU A 184 -8.32 -14.99 -13.96
CA GLU A 184 -9.72 -14.75 -13.59
C GLU A 184 -10.46 -16.10 -13.67
N PRO A 185 -11.02 -16.58 -12.56
CA PRO A 185 -10.91 -16.04 -11.21
C PRO A 185 -9.47 -16.08 -10.66
N LEU A 186 -9.15 -15.14 -9.74
CA LEU A 186 -7.82 -15.06 -9.13
C LEU A 186 -7.43 -16.37 -8.48
N SER A 187 -6.26 -16.88 -8.83
CA SER A 187 -5.75 -18.16 -8.35
C SER A 187 -4.24 -18.11 -8.09
N TYR A 188 -3.75 -19.05 -7.28
CA TYR A 188 -2.34 -19.26 -7.08
C TYR A 188 -1.62 -19.57 -8.41
N ALA A 189 -0.60 -18.81 -8.74
CA ALA A 189 0.20 -18.92 -9.95
C ALA A 189 1.68 -19.20 -9.68
N GLY A 190 1.96 -19.85 -8.54
CA GLY A 190 3.30 -20.21 -8.09
C GLY A 190 3.89 -19.19 -7.10
N VAL A 191 5.10 -19.45 -6.65
CA VAL A 191 5.87 -18.56 -5.75
C VAL A 191 6.48 -17.40 -6.53
N ASN A 192 6.59 -16.25 -5.93
CA ASN A 192 7.21 -15.04 -6.50
C ASN A 192 8.75 -15.14 -6.52
N THR A 193 9.29 -16.18 -7.12
CA THR A 193 10.72 -16.49 -7.12
C THR A 193 11.60 -15.34 -7.64
N VAL A 194 11.13 -14.62 -8.66
CA VAL A 194 11.86 -13.47 -9.22
C VAL A 194 11.95 -12.34 -8.21
N GLY A 195 10.85 -11.99 -7.55
CA GLY A 195 10.82 -10.96 -6.52
C GLY A 195 11.69 -11.33 -5.32
N LEU A 196 11.62 -12.58 -4.86
CA LEU A 196 12.42 -13.08 -3.74
C LEU A 196 13.93 -13.07 -4.05
N LYS A 197 14.35 -13.55 -5.22
CA LYS A 197 15.76 -13.48 -5.66
C LYS A 197 16.28 -12.04 -5.69
N ARG A 198 15.50 -11.09 -6.23
CA ARG A 198 15.88 -9.66 -6.25
C ARG A 198 16.05 -9.06 -4.86
N ARG A 199 15.43 -9.65 -3.84
CA ARG A 199 15.52 -9.22 -2.43
C ARG A 199 16.52 -10.04 -1.61
N GLY A 200 17.35 -10.87 -2.26
CA GLY A 200 18.44 -11.60 -1.63
C GLY A 200 18.06 -12.90 -0.93
N PHE A 201 16.85 -13.43 -1.17
CA PHE A 201 16.50 -14.75 -0.66
C PHE A 201 17.41 -15.83 -1.31
N SER A 202 17.97 -16.70 -0.52
CA SER A 202 18.78 -17.82 -1.02
C SER A 202 17.94 -18.81 -1.83
N ALA A 203 18.58 -19.59 -2.69
CA ALA A 203 17.88 -20.62 -3.45
C ALA A 203 17.24 -21.66 -2.53
N GLU A 204 17.89 -21.99 -1.42
CA GLU A 204 17.37 -22.90 -0.40
C GLU A 204 16.05 -22.39 0.21
N LYS A 205 16.03 -21.15 0.73
CA LYS A 205 14.81 -20.54 1.26
C LYS A 205 13.68 -20.49 0.25
N ILE A 206 14.00 -20.17 -1.01
CA ILE A 206 12.98 -20.14 -2.08
C ILE A 206 12.42 -21.55 -2.33
N ASN A 207 13.26 -22.57 -2.28
CA ASN A 207 12.82 -23.96 -2.43
C ASN A 207 11.93 -24.40 -1.26
N ASP A 208 12.26 -24.02 -0.02
CA ASP A 208 11.44 -24.32 1.16
C ASP A 208 10.04 -23.68 1.04
N ILE A 209 9.98 -22.41 0.63
CA ILE A 209 8.71 -21.72 0.36
C ILE A 209 7.93 -22.44 -0.76
N GLN A 210 8.60 -22.86 -1.83
CA GLN A 210 7.94 -23.58 -2.93
C GLN A 210 7.38 -24.93 -2.46
N GLU A 211 8.14 -25.65 -1.61
CA GLU A 211 7.68 -26.94 -1.07
C GLU A 211 6.47 -26.76 -0.16
N ALA A 212 6.48 -25.75 0.72
CA ALA A 212 5.31 -25.42 1.55
C ALA A 212 4.06 -25.19 0.69
N TYR A 213 4.17 -24.36 -0.35
CA TYR A 213 3.04 -24.09 -1.23
C TYR A 213 2.65 -25.25 -2.15
N ARG A 214 3.59 -26.15 -2.46
CA ARG A 214 3.27 -27.39 -3.15
C ARG A 214 2.39 -28.30 -2.28
N ILE A 215 2.68 -28.40 -0.99
CA ILE A 215 1.86 -29.12 -0.03
C ILE A 215 0.46 -28.50 0.07
N ILE A 216 0.39 -27.18 0.24
CA ILE A 216 -0.86 -26.45 0.48
C ILE A 216 -1.80 -26.49 -0.74
N PHE A 217 -1.29 -26.27 -1.95
CA PHE A 217 -2.13 -26.05 -3.12
C PHE A 217 -2.16 -27.21 -4.13
N LEU A 218 -1.20 -28.13 -4.11
CA LEU A 218 -1.07 -29.12 -5.17
C LEU A 218 -1.27 -30.57 -4.71
N ARG A 219 -1.39 -30.84 -3.41
CA ARG A 219 -1.62 -32.20 -2.88
C ARG A 219 -3.09 -32.56 -2.68
N GLY A 220 -4.03 -31.67 -3.02
CA GLY A 220 -5.47 -31.93 -2.90
C GLY A 220 -5.97 -32.04 -1.45
N LEU A 221 -5.21 -31.56 -0.46
CA LEU A 221 -5.59 -31.54 0.94
C LEU A 221 -6.50 -30.33 1.23
N ASN A 222 -7.35 -30.43 2.24
CA ASN A 222 -7.97 -29.24 2.80
C ASN A 222 -6.94 -28.39 3.57
N SER A 223 -7.24 -27.12 3.82
CA SER A 223 -6.28 -26.15 4.40
C SER A 223 -5.70 -26.63 5.73
N THR A 224 -6.53 -27.17 6.66
CA THR A 224 -6.08 -27.64 7.97
C THR A 224 -5.09 -28.79 7.83
N ARG A 225 -5.43 -29.81 7.04
CA ARG A 225 -4.54 -30.95 6.82
C ARG A 225 -3.26 -30.56 6.07
N ALA A 226 -3.36 -29.60 5.15
CA ALA A 226 -2.20 -29.10 4.43
C ALA A 226 -1.22 -28.40 5.37
N LEU A 227 -1.70 -27.55 6.28
CA LEU A 227 -0.87 -26.89 7.28
C LEU A 227 -0.23 -27.90 8.25
N ASP A 228 -1.00 -28.86 8.77
CA ASP A 228 -0.47 -29.96 9.59
C ASP A 228 0.66 -30.75 8.86
N GLN A 229 0.53 -30.90 7.55
CA GLN A 229 1.51 -31.59 6.74
C GLN A 229 2.78 -30.75 6.54
N VAL A 230 2.63 -29.44 6.34
CA VAL A 230 3.75 -28.48 6.28
C VAL A 230 4.56 -28.53 7.59
N GLU A 231 3.88 -28.49 8.74
CA GLU A 231 4.53 -28.56 10.04
C GLU A 231 5.30 -29.86 10.27
N LYS A 232 4.82 -30.99 9.74
CA LYS A 232 5.45 -32.30 9.87
C LYS A 232 6.63 -32.51 8.93
N GLU A 233 6.55 -31.99 7.70
CA GLU A 233 7.53 -32.28 6.65
C GLU A 233 8.64 -31.23 6.55
N LEU A 234 8.37 -29.98 6.93
CA LEU A 234 9.31 -28.88 6.78
C LEU A 234 9.86 -28.41 8.14
N ALA A 235 11.16 -28.17 8.19
CA ALA A 235 11.78 -27.60 9.37
C ALA A 235 11.20 -26.21 9.70
N PRO A 236 11.13 -25.83 11.00
CA PRO A 236 10.72 -24.49 11.40
C PRO A 236 11.60 -23.41 10.78
N SER A 237 10.97 -22.38 10.21
CA SER A 237 11.66 -21.21 9.68
C SER A 237 10.73 -20.01 9.67
N PRO A 238 11.25 -18.77 9.71
CA PRO A 238 10.41 -17.57 9.62
C PRO A 238 9.57 -17.51 8.35
N GLU A 239 10.01 -18.15 7.29
CA GLU A 239 9.31 -18.19 6.01
C GLU A 239 8.21 -19.28 5.97
N ARG A 240 8.32 -20.33 6.81
CA ARG A 240 7.32 -21.40 6.94
C ARG A 240 6.19 -20.96 7.89
N ASP A 241 6.52 -20.37 9.04
CA ASP A 241 5.63 -20.00 10.14
C ASP A 241 4.89 -18.68 9.87
#